data_11d21d468ec3a73bb56d7d329580775b
#
_entry.id   11d21d468ec3a73bb56d7d329580775b
#
_cell.length_a   1.000
_cell.length_b   1.000
_cell.length_c   1.000
_cell.angle_alpha   90.00
_cell.angle_beta   90.00
_cell.angle_gamma   90.00
#
_symmetry.space_group_name_H-M   'P 1'
#
loop_
_entity.id
_entity.type
_entity.pdbx_description
1 polymer ?
#
loop_
_entity_poly.entity_id
_entity_poly.type
_entity_poly.pdbx_seq_one_letter_code
_entity_poly.pdbx_strand_id
1 'polypeptide(L)'
;LLPRFYDVTSGSITIDGTDIKDVTFKSLRNQIGLVPQETVLFNASIKENILYGRLDASDEEIYEAAKAANVMEFVDKMPDGLDTIVGERGSSLSGGQRQRVAIARAILKNPKILILDEATSALDTESEKLVQEALDRLMEGRTAFVIAHRLSTVQNAHQIVVLNQGKLVEKGTHQELLALENGLYNHLYSVQFSNKG
;
A
#
# COMPACT_ATOMS: atom_id res chain seq x y z
N LEU A 1 -2.48 -9.39 -12.23
CA LEU A 1 -2.05 -9.07 -13.62
C LEU A 1 -0.84 -8.15 -13.64
N LEU A 2 -0.85 -7.01 -12.91
CA LEU A 2 0.22 -6.02 -12.96
C LEU A 2 1.61 -6.60 -12.61
N PRO A 3 1.79 -7.40 -11.52
CA PRO A 3 3.05 -8.07 -11.23
C PRO A 3 3.31 -9.29 -12.12
N ARG A 4 2.44 -9.54 -13.08
CA ARG A 4 2.48 -10.65 -14.03
C ARG A 4 2.59 -12.03 -13.36
N PHE A 5 1.74 -12.27 -12.34
CA PHE A 5 1.49 -13.63 -11.84
C PHE A 5 0.61 -14.43 -12.82
N TYR A 6 -0.19 -13.72 -13.61
CA TYR A 6 -1.01 -14.23 -14.69
C TYR A 6 -0.88 -13.30 -15.89
N ASP A 7 -0.80 -13.86 -17.09
CA ASP A 7 -0.86 -13.10 -18.34
C ASP A 7 -2.33 -12.76 -18.69
N VAL A 8 -2.53 -11.67 -19.43
CA VAL A 8 -3.85 -11.33 -19.98
C VAL A 8 -4.21 -12.30 -21.10
N THR A 9 -5.48 -12.70 -21.17
CA THR A 9 -6.01 -13.59 -22.22
C THR A 9 -6.14 -12.82 -23.54
N SER A 10 -6.47 -11.53 -23.46
CA SER A 10 -6.55 -10.62 -24.61
C SER A 10 -6.18 -9.20 -24.19
N GLY A 11 -5.83 -8.35 -25.16
CA GLY A 11 -5.31 -7.01 -24.89
C GLY A 11 -3.88 -7.02 -24.37
N SER A 12 -3.42 -5.88 -23.85
CA SER A 12 -2.07 -5.70 -23.35
C SER A 12 -2.06 -4.81 -22.09
N ILE A 13 -1.02 -4.96 -21.28
CA ILE A 13 -0.71 -4.05 -20.18
C ILE A 13 0.64 -3.44 -20.49
N THR A 14 0.70 -2.12 -20.55
CA THR A 14 1.95 -1.40 -20.84
C THR A 14 2.35 -0.49 -19.67
N ILE A 15 3.66 -0.38 -19.46
CA ILE A 15 4.26 0.60 -18.54
C ILE A 15 5.18 1.48 -19.39
N ASP A 16 4.89 2.79 -19.39
CA ASP A 16 5.61 3.77 -20.22
C ASP A 16 5.76 3.34 -21.69
N GLY A 17 4.67 2.77 -22.25
CA GLY A 17 4.60 2.30 -23.63
C GLY A 17 5.21 0.93 -23.91
N THR A 18 5.85 0.29 -22.92
CA THR A 18 6.43 -1.06 -23.07
C THR A 18 5.48 -2.11 -22.54
N ASP A 19 5.14 -3.13 -23.33
CA ASP A 19 4.32 -4.25 -22.88
C ASP A 19 5.05 -5.04 -21.77
N ILE A 20 4.34 -5.34 -20.68
CA ILE A 20 4.91 -6.10 -19.57
C ILE A 20 5.32 -7.52 -19.96
N LYS A 21 4.83 -8.04 -21.11
CA LYS A 21 5.25 -9.32 -21.67
C LYS A 21 6.65 -9.27 -22.29
N ASP A 22 7.11 -8.10 -22.72
CA ASP A 22 8.38 -7.89 -23.41
C ASP A 22 9.56 -7.64 -22.46
N VAL A 23 9.30 -7.61 -21.14
CA VAL A 23 10.33 -7.40 -20.13
C VAL A 23 10.48 -8.64 -19.23
N THR A 24 11.64 -8.75 -18.56
CA THR A 24 11.86 -9.84 -17.58
C THR A 24 11.02 -9.63 -16.34
N PHE A 25 10.62 -10.72 -15.68
CA PHE A 25 9.90 -10.65 -14.39
C PHE A 25 10.68 -9.86 -13.33
N LYS A 26 12.01 -10.00 -13.33
CA LYS A 26 12.87 -9.27 -12.40
C LYS A 26 12.79 -7.75 -12.64
N SER A 27 12.91 -7.31 -13.88
CA SER A 27 12.80 -5.90 -14.25
C SER A 27 11.43 -5.33 -13.87
N LEU A 28 10.35 -6.02 -14.25
CA LEU A 28 8.98 -5.62 -13.95
C LEU A 28 8.73 -5.51 -12.44
N ARG A 29 9.02 -6.56 -11.68
CA ARG A 29 8.71 -6.63 -10.24
C ARG A 29 9.60 -5.72 -9.39
N ASN A 30 10.76 -5.34 -9.87
CA ASN A 30 11.58 -4.32 -9.21
C ASN A 30 10.92 -2.93 -9.26
N GLN A 31 10.11 -2.64 -10.27
CA GLN A 31 9.38 -1.38 -10.39
C GLN A 31 8.09 -1.34 -9.55
N ILE A 32 7.64 -2.48 -9.03
CA ILE A 32 6.36 -2.60 -8.33
C ILE A 32 6.61 -2.86 -6.85
N GLY A 33 6.02 -2.04 -5.99
CA GLY A 33 5.90 -2.26 -4.56
C GLY A 33 4.48 -2.71 -4.21
N LEU A 34 4.37 -3.64 -3.28
CA LEU A 34 3.08 -4.15 -2.77
C LEU A 34 3.03 -3.93 -1.26
N VAL A 35 1.96 -3.28 -0.80
CA VAL A 35 1.59 -3.25 0.62
C VAL A 35 0.27 -4.00 0.75
N PRO A 36 0.30 -5.26 1.21
CA PRO A 36 -0.90 -6.09 1.31
C PRO A 36 -1.76 -5.71 2.51
N GLN A 37 -3.01 -6.11 2.46
CA GLN A 37 -3.97 -5.96 3.55
C GLN A 37 -3.48 -6.65 4.83
N GLU A 38 -3.12 -7.90 4.73
CA GLU A 38 -2.52 -8.65 5.84
C GLU A 38 -1.00 -8.60 5.74
N THR A 39 -0.41 -7.85 6.65
CA THR A 39 1.05 -7.75 6.72
C THR A 39 1.63 -8.95 7.43
N VAL A 40 2.40 -9.74 6.69
CA VAL A 40 3.20 -10.84 7.23
C VAL A 40 4.64 -10.35 7.39
N LEU A 41 5.16 -10.45 8.61
CA LEU A 41 6.56 -10.24 8.92
C LEU A 41 7.26 -11.58 9.13
N PHE A 42 8.55 -11.63 8.76
CA PHE A 42 9.40 -12.79 9.03
C PHE A 42 9.79 -12.82 10.51
N ASN A 43 10.00 -14.01 11.05
CA ASN A 43 10.54 -14.19 12.40
C ASN A 43 12.02 -13.78 12.44
N ALA A 44 12.24 -12.49 12.44
CA ALA A 44 13.54 -11.82 12.35
C ALA A 44 13.43 -10.47 13.06
N SER A 45 14.47 -9.66 13.06
CA SER A 45 14.42 -8.31 13.62
C SER A 45 13.57 -7.36 12.76
N ILE A 46 13.15 -6.23 13.35
CA ILE A 46 12.48 -5.15 12.63
C ILE A 46 13.38 -4.66 11.48
N LYS A 47 14.68 -4.48 11.75
CA LYS A 47 15.71 -4.09 10.77
C LYS A 47 15.75 -5.06 9.59
N GLU A 48 15.86 -6.36 9.84
CA GLU A 48 15.89 -7.38 8.79
C GLU A 48 14.60 -7.40 7.99
N ASN A 49 13.45 -7.23 8.65
CA ASN A 49 12.16 -7.12 7.97
C ASN A 49 12.10 -5.92 7.01
N ILE A 50 12.67 -4.78 7.36
CA ILE A 50 12.75 -3.61 6.48
C ILE A 50 13.75 -3.86 5.35
N LEU A 51 14.91 -4.46 5.66
CA LEU A 51 15.97 -4.79 4.70
C LEU A 51 15.48 -5.67 3.53
N TYR A 52 14.44 -6.48 3.74
CA TYR A 52 13.80 -7.24 2.66
C TYR A 52 13.29 -6.37 1.50
N GLY A 53 13.11 -5.09 1.69
CA GLY A 53 12.79 -4.14 0.62
C GLY A 53 13.91 -4.00 -0.40
N ARG A 54 15.16 -3.96 0.09
CA ARG A 54 16.38 -3.88 -0.73
C ARG A 54 17.57 -4.42 0.10
N LEU A 55 18.05 -5.60 -0.28
CA LEU A 55 19.03 -6.38 0.52
C LEU A 55 20.44 -5.77 0.60
N ASP A 56 20.78 -4.83 -0.27
CA ASP A 56 22.05 -4.12 -0.32
C ASP A 56 21.99 -2.72 0.34
N ALA A 57 20.89 -2.42 1.03
CA ALA A 57 20.71 -1.14 1.70
C ALA A 57 21.66 -1.00 2.93
N SER A 58 22.15 0.22 3.14
CA SER A 58 22.90 0.55 4.33
C SER A 58 22.01 0.70 5.57
N ASP A 59 22.62 0.64 6.75
CA ASP A 59 21.91 0.85 8.02
C ASP A 59 21.25 2.23 8.08
N GLU A 60 21.90 3.24 7.51
CA GLU A 60 21.35 4.60 7.42
C GLU A 60 20.11 4.66 6.55
N GLU A 61 20.12 4.00 5.39
CA GLU A 61 18.94 3.91 4.51
C GLU A 61 17.78 3.17 5.17
N ILE A 62 18.07 2.11 5.92
CA ILE A 62 17.05 1.38 6.70
C ILE A 62 16.45 2.29 7.78
N TYR A 63 17.30 3.04 8.50
CA TYR A 63 16.85 3.98 9.52
C TYR A 63 15.95 5.08 8.94
N GLU A 64 16.35 5.70 7.82
CA GLU A 64 15.55 6.72 7.16
C GLU A 64 14.21 6.16 6.64
N ALA A 65 14.20 4.94 6.10
CA ALA A 65 12.96 4.27 5.71
C ALA A 65 12.05 3.98 6.92
N ALA A 66 12.61 3.53 8.04
CA ALA A 66 11.89 3.30 9.29
C ALA A 66 11.29 4.60 9.84
N LYS A 67 12.06 5.69 9.82
CA LYS A 67 11.61 7.01 10.24
C LYS A 67 10.48 7.54 9.36
N ALA A 68 10.63 7.44 8.04
CA ALA A 68 9.61 7.88 7.08
C ALA A 68 8.29 7.11 7.22
N ALA A 69 8.34 5.88 7.70
CA ALA A 69 7.17 5.04 7.97
C ALA A 69 6.65 5.16 9.42
N ASN A 70 7.11 6.11 10.21
CA ASN A 70 6.77 6.27 11.63
C ASN A 70 7.06 5.01 12.49
N VAL A 71 8.04 4.17 12.10
CA VAL A 71 8.46 2.98 12.84
C VAL A 71 9.22 3.37 14.10
N MET A 72 10.04 4.42 14.03
CA MET A 72 10.87 4.86 15.17
C MET A 72 10.02 5.29 16.37
N GLU A 73 8.78 5.75 16.16
CA GLU A 73 7.86 6.15 17.24
C GLU A 73 7.66 5.03 18.29
N PHE A 74 7.62 3.78 17.88
CA PHE A 74 7.49 2.66 18.83
C PHE A 74 8.81 1.92 19.09
N VAL A 75 9.73 1.92 18.13
CA VAL A 75 11.04 1.26 18.25
C VAL A 75 11.90 1.92 19.30
N ASP A 76 11.87 3.25 19.42
CA ASP A 76 12.63 4.01 20.43
C ASP A 76 12.23 3.65 21.88
N LYS A 77 11.07 3.00 22.07
CA LYS A 77 10.58 2.52 23.36
C LYS A 77 10.96 1.05 23.64
N MET A 78 11.60 0.39 22.68
CA MET A 78 12.00 -1.03 22.79
C MET A 78 13.46 -1.15 23.23
N PRO A 79 13.80 -2.10 24.12
CA PRO A 79 15.17 -2.25 24.62
C PRO A 79 16.22 -2.47 23.53
N ASP A 80 15.86 -3.27 22.51
CA ASP A 80 16.77 -3.65 21.42
C ASP A 80 16.56 -2.80 20.15
N GLY A 81 15.70 -1.77 20.22
CA GLY A 81 15.45 -0.88 19.09
C GLY A 81 15.06 -1.63 17.82
N LEU A 82 15.70 -1.29 16.69
CA LEU A 82 15.47 -1.94 15.39
C LEU A 82 15.90 -3.42 15.35
N ASP A 83 16.76 -3.87 16.29
CA ASP A 83 17.19 -5.26 16.38
C ASP A 83 16.19 -6.15 17.15
N THR A 84 15.08 -5.58 17.63
CA THR A 84 13.99 -6.32 18.28
C THR A 84 13.42 -7.39 17.36
N ILE A 85 13.40 -8.65 17.83
CA ILE A 85 12.81 -9.78 17.10
C ILE A 85 11.27 -9.72 17.20
N VAL A 86 10.59 -9.80 16.06
CA VAL A 86 9.13 -9.60 15.99
C VAL A 86 8.29 -10.87 16.20
N GLY A 87 8.94 -12.03 16.33
CA GLY A 87 8.27 -13.32 16.47
C GLY A 87 7.60 -13.82 15.19
N GLU A 88 6.94 -14.97 15.26
CA GLU A 88 6.23 -15.53 14.11
C GLU A 88 5.14 -14.56 13.62
N ARG A 89 5.17 -14.27 12.31
CA ARG A 89 4.25 -13.34 11.63
C ARG A 89 4.15 -11.96 12.29
N GLY A 90 5.17 -11.56 13.08
CA GLY A 90 5.15 -10.28 13.79
C GLY A 90 4.22 -10.26 15.01
N SER A 91 4.06 -11.39 15.70
CA SER A 91 3.13 -11.56 16.84
C SER A 91 3.39 -10.62 18.01
N SER A 92 4.61 -10.11 18.17
CA SER A 92 4.98 -9.15 19.23
C SER A 92 4.56 -7.70 18.91
N LEU A 93 4.11 -7.42 17.67
CA LEU A 93 3.74 -6.08 17.23
C LEU A 93 2.22 -5.95 17.09
N SER A 94 1.69 -4.74 17.32
CA SER A 94 0.30 -4.42 16.98
C SER A 94 0.06 -4.43 15.45
N GLY A 95 -1.20 -4.45 15.02
CA GLY A 95 -1.55 -4.39 13.60
C GLY A 95 -0.96 -3.18 12.90
N GLY A 96 -1.08 -1.99 13.50
CA GLY A 96 -0.53 -0.74 12.97
C GLY A 96 0.99 -0.71 12.94
N GLN A 97 1.66 -1.30 13.93
CA GLN A 97 3.12 -1.44 13.95
C GLN A 97 3.60 -2.35 12.82
N ARG A 98 2.97 -3.53 12.64
CA ARG A 98 3.30 -4.43 11.51
C ARG A 98 3.14 -3.73 10.17
N GLN A 99 2.06 -2.99 10.00
CA GLN A 99 1.78 -2.27 8.75
C GLN A 99 2.83 -1.19 8.48
N ARG A 100 3.24 -0.42 9.49
CA ARG A 100 4.32 0.57 9.36
C ARG A 100 5.66 -0.07 8.98
N VAL A 101 5.98 -1.25 9.49
CA VAL A 101 7.19 -2.01 9.06
C VAL A 101 7.08 -2.42 7.59
N ALA A 102 5.90 -2.87 7.13
CA ALA A 102 5.70 -3.19 5.70
C ALA A 102 5.79 -1.94 4.80
N ILE A 103 5.30 -0.79 5.28
CA ILE A 103 5.45 0.49 4.57
C ILE A 103 6.93 0.90 4.51
N ALA A 104 7.68 0.76 5.60
CA ALA A 104 9.13 1.01 5.62
C ALA A 104 9.88 0.14 4.60
N ARG A 105 9.51 -1.15 4.51
CA ARG A 105 10.02 -2.08 3.48
C ARG A 105 9.75 -1.57 2.06
N ALA A 106 8.54 -1.06 1.81
CA ALA A 106 8.15 -0.50 0.51
C ALA A 106 8.89 0.82 0.21
N ILE A 107 9.07 1.68 1.21
CA ILE A 107 9.86 2.93 1.09
C ILE A 107 11.32 2.60 0.72
N LEU A 108 11.94 1.66 1.43
CA LEU A 108 13.32 1.23 1.17
C LEU A 108 13.50 0.66 -0.24
N LYS A 109 12.52 -0.09 -0.72
CA LYS A 109 12.50 -0.63 -2.08
C LYS A 109 12.45 0.47 -3.14
N ASN A 110 11.80 1.60 -2.84
CA ASN A 110 11.63 2.77 -3.71
C ASN A 110 11.09 2.44 -5.11
N PRO A 111 9.95 1.76 -5.23
CA PRO A 111 9.34 1.38 -6.51
C PRO A 111 8.71 2.60 -7.20
N LYS A 112 8.52 2.52 -8.52
CA LYS A 112 7.79 3.54 -9.30
C LYS A 112 6.28 3.34 -9.26
N ILE A 113 5.85 2.10 -9.09
CA ILE A 113 4.43 1.71 -9.07
C ILE A 113 4.14 1.07 -7.73
N LEU A 114 3.05 1.49 -7.10
CA LEU A 114 2.57 0.94 -5.84
C LEU A 114 1.24 0.24 -6.05
N ILE A 115 1.07 -0.90 -5.38
CA ILE A 115 -0.21 -1.57 -5.22
C ILE A 115 -0.47 -1.62 -3.71
N LEU A 116 -1.48 -0.88 -3.27
CA LEU A 116 -1.87 -0.78 -1.88
C LEU A 116 -3.23 -1.45 -1.70
N ASP A 117 -3.25 -2.51 -0.91
CA ASP A 117 -4.49 -3.15 -0.47
C ASP A 117 -4.77 -2.63 0.94
N GLU A 118 -5.74 -1.70 1.03
CA GLU A 118 -5.95 -0.89 2.23
C GLU A 118 -6.65 -1.68 3.32
N ALA A 119 -5.89 -2.11 4.31
CA ALA A 119 -6.42 -2.70 5.52
C ALA A 119 -6.12 -1.88 6.76
N THR A 120 -7.00 -0.98 7.02
CA THR A 120 -6.92 -0.19 8.25
C THR A 120 -8.16 -0.39 9.12
N SER A 121 -9.06 -1.28 8.74
CA SER A 121 -10.36 -1.50 9.38
C SER A 121 -10.31 -2.04 10.82
N ALA A 122 -9.13 -2.41 11.33
CA ALA A 122 -8.95 -2.96 12.68
C ALA A 122 -7.92 -2.17 13.52
N LEU A 123 -7.57 -0.94 13.12
CA LEU A 123 -6.63 -0.11 13.85
C LEU A 123 -7.36 0.88 14.76
N ASP A 124 -6.77 1.18 15.90
CA ASP A 124 -7.17 2.32 16.71
C ASP A 124 -6.87 3.64 15.97
N THR A 125 -7.55 4.73 16.37
CA THR A 125 -7.50 6.01 15.66
C THR A 125 -6.09 6.61 15.56
N GLU A 126 -5.25 6.42 16.58
CA GLU A 126 -3.88 6.95 16.60
C GLU A 126 -2.98 6.17 15.65
N SER A 127 -3.01 4.84 15.74
CA SER A 127 -2.28 3.95 14.81
C SER A 127 -2.72 4.17 13.37
N GLU A 128 -4.03 4.39 13.14
CA GLU A 128 -4.58 4.71 11.84
C GLU A 128 -3.97 5.97 11.23
N LYS A 129 -3.89 7.05 12.00
CA LYS A 129 -3.30 8.31 11.56
C LYS A 129 -1.83 8.12 11.15
N LEU A 130 -1.04 7.45 11.99
CA LEU A 130 0.39 7.22 11.73
C LEU A 130 0.62 6.35 10.49
N VAL A 131 -0.23 5.34 10.25
CA VAL A 131 -0.20 4.51 9.04
C VAL A 131 -0.57 5.34 7.82
N GLN A 132 -1.60 6.18 7.90
CA GLN A 132 -2.01 7.03 6.77
C GLN A 132 -0.92 8.03 6.38
N GLU A 133 -0.31 8.70 7.35
CA GLU A 133 0.83 9.60 7.11
C GLU A 133 1.99 8.88 6.41
N ALA A 134 2.28 7.65 6.82
CA ALA A 134 3.33 6.84 6.20
C ALA A 134 2.98 6.43 4.76
N LEU A 135 1.70 6.08 4.50
CA LEU A 135 1.21 5.77 3.15
C LEU A 135 1.24 7.01 2.24
N ASP A 136 0.87 8.18 2.74
CA ASP A 136 0.89 9.42 1.96
C ASP A 136 2.33 9.74 1.50
N ARG A 137 3.31 9.63 2.41
CA ARG A 137 4.74 9.77 2.04
C ARG A 137 5.19 8.70 1.05
N LEU A 138 4.74 7.44 1.23
CA LEU A 138 5.08 6.36 0.30
C LEU A 138 4.51 6.63 -1.10
N MET A 139 3.32 7.20 -1.23
CA MET A 139 2.67 7.47 -2.53
C MET A 139 3.25 8.69 -3.25
N GLU A 140 3.94 9.58 -2.56
CA GLU A 140 4.44 10.82 -3.12
C GLU A 140 5.37 10.58 -4.32
N GLY A 141 5.04 11.20 -5.46
CA GLY A 141 5.82 11.10 -6.70
C GLY A 141 5.75 9.73 -7.40
N ARG A 142 4.76 8.89 -7.08
CA ARG A 142 4.60 7.52 -7.64
C ARG A 142 3.22 7.30 -8.24
N THR A 143 3.13 6.32 -9.12
CA THR A 143 1.83 5.81 -9.59
C THR A 143 1.31 4.78 -8.58
N ALA A 144 0.21 5.10 -7.90
CA ALA A 144 -0.39 4.22 -6.89
C ALA A 144 -1.74 3.67 -7.36
N PHE A 145 -1.88 2.35 -7.28
CA PHE A 145 -3.15 1.64 -7.39
C PHE A 145 -3.60 1.29 -5.97
N VAL A 146 -4.71 1.88 -5.54
CA VAL A 146 -5.23 1.68 -4.18
C VAL A 146 -6.56 0.98 -4.25
N ILE A 147 -6.68 -0.17 -3.57
CA ILE A 147 -7.96 -0.80 -3.30
C ILE A 147 -8.54 -0.08 -2.08
N ALA A 148 -9.44 0.86 -2.34
CA ALA A 148 -9.90 1.81 -1.35
C ALA A 148 -11.05 1.26 -0.51
N HIS A 149 -10.87 1.29 0.80
CA HIS A 149 -11.90 1.02 1.79
C HIS A 149 -12.24 2.27 2.63
N ARG A 150 -11.57 3.41 2.36
CA ARG A 150 -11.73 4.66 3.09
C ARG A 150 -12.16 5.80 2.18
N LEU A 151 -13.01 6.65 2.74
CA LEU A 151 -13.51 7.82 2.05
C LEU A 151 -12.39 8.79 1.65
N SER A 152 -11.44 9.07 2.54
CA SER A 152 -10.33 9.98 2.28
C SER A 152 -9.46 9.54 1.10
N THR A 153 -9.16 8.25 1.01
CA THR A 153 -8.39 7.69 -0.10
C THR A 153 -9.14 7.85 -1.43
N VAL A 154 -10.46 7.60 -1.41
CA VAL A 154 -11.30 7.73 -2.63
C VAL A 154 -11.43 9.18 -3.06
N GLN A 155 -11.68 10.10 -2.11
CA GLN A 155 -11.87 11.53 -2.41
C GLN A 155 -10.63 12.18 -3.02
N ASN A 156 -9.44 11.77 -2.58
CA ASN A 156 -8.16 12.35 -3.02
C ASN A 156 -7.56 11.63 -4.24
N ALA A 157 -8.19 10.58 -4.74
CA ALA A 157 -7.71 9.87 -5.92
C ALA A 157 -7.83 10.74 -7.18
N HIS A 158 -6.78 10.78 -8.01
CA HIS A 158 -6.83 11.46 -9.30
C HIS A 158 -7.82 10.82 -10.26
N GLN A 159 -8.04 9.52 -10.12
CA GLN A 159 -8.98 8.74 -10.91
C GLN A 159 -9.52 7.58 -10.08
N ILE A 160 -10.83 7.40 -10.13
CA ILE A 160 -11.53 6.27 -9.52
C ILE A 160 -12.01 5.37 -10.64
N VAL A 161 -11.86 4.08 -10.46
CA VAL A 161 -12.34 3.02 -11.36
C VAL A 161 -13.30 2.15 -10.57
N VAL A 162 -14.53 2.06 -11.05
CA VAL A 162 -15.56 1.22 -10.43
C VAL A 162 -15.71 -0.06 -11.22
N LEU A 163 -15.53 -1.19 -10.53
CA LEU A 163 -15.65 -2.52 -11.10
C LEU A 163 -16.93 -3.19 -10.62
N ASN A 164 -17.66 -3.81 -11.53
CA ASN A 164 -18.81 -4.64 -11.21
C ASN A 164 -18.72 -5.95 -11.99
N GLN A 165 -18.76 -7.08 -11.30
CA GLN A 165 -18.63 -8.43 -11.89
C GLN A 165 -17.44 -8.55 -12.87
N GLY A 166 -16.27 -7.98 -12.48
CA GLY A 166 -15.04 -8.02 -13.27
C GLY A 166 -15.02 -7.06 -14.48
N LYS A 167 -16.02 -6.22 -14.66
CA LYS A 167 -16.10 -5.22 -15.73
C LYS A 167 -15.93 -3.81 -15.14
N LEU A 168 -15.22 -2.97 -15.87
CA LEU A 168 -15.17 -1.54 -15.60
C LEU A 168 -16.52 -0.93 -16.02
N VAL A 169 -17.25 -0.37 -15.05
CA VAL A 169 -18.58 0.22 -15.28
C VAL A 169 -18.57 1.74 -15.18
N GLU A 170 -17.72 2.32 -14.35
CA GLU A 170 -17.59 3.77 -14.21
C GLU A 170 -16.12 4.14 -14.01
N LYS A 171 -15.75 5.34 -14.45
CA LYS A 171 -14.41 5.90 -14.33
C LYS A 171 -14.49 7.42 -14.30
N GLY A 172 -13.83 8.04 -13.35
CA GLY A 172 -13.82 9.50 -13.21
C GLY A 172 -13.18 9.95 -11.89
N THR A 173 -13.26 11.22 -11.61
CA THR A 173 -12.93 11.79 -10.29
C THR A 173 -14.08 11.56 -9.31
N HIS A 174 -13.83 11.79 -8.03
CA HIS A 174 -14.84 11.71 -6.98
C HIS A 174 -16.08 12.57 -7.30
N GLN A 175 -15.87 13.82 -7.72
CA GLN A 175 -16.98 14.75 -8.02
C GLN A 175 -17.76 14.34 -9.26
N GLU A 176 -17.08 13.91 -10.33
CA GLU A 176 -17.73 13.45 -11.56
C GLU A 176 -18.62 12.23 -11.29
N LEU A 177 -18.13 11.27 -10.53
CA LEU A 177 -18.88 10.05 -10.23
C LEU A 177 -20.03 10.28 -9.25
N LEU A 178 -19.92 11.22 -8.31
CA LEU A 178 -21.04 11.61 -7.45
C LEU A 178 -22.17 12.31 -8.22
N ALA A 179 -21.85 13.00 -9.29
CA ALA A 179 -22.83 13.70 -10.12
C ALA A 179 -23.69 12.76 -11.00
N LEU A 180 -23.32 11.48 -11.10
CA LEU A 180 -24.11 10.47 -11.82
C LEU A 180 -25.31 10.06 -10.98
N GLU A 181 -26.52 10.50 -11.35
CA GLU A 181 -27.77 10.30 -10.59
C GLU A 181 -28.05 8.84 -10.23
N ASN A 182 -27.73 7.88 -11.10
CA ASN A 182 -27.91 6.45 -10.87
C ASN A 182 -26.58 5.68 -10.91
N GLY A 183 -25.47 6.37 -10.60
CA GLY A 183 -24.15 5.78 -10.61
C GLY A 183 -23.95 4.75 -9.50
N LEU A 184 -23.29 3.64 -9.83
CA LEU A 184 -22.92 2.62 -8.86
C LEU A 184 -21.99 3.20 -7.79
N TYR A 185 -21.07 4.09 -8.18
CA TYR A 185 -20.20 4.80 -7.25
C TYR A 185 -20.98 5.62 -6.23
N ASN A 186 -21.95 6.43 -6.70
CA ASN A 186 -22.81 7.25 -5.84
C ASN A 186 -23.60 6.38 -4.86
N HIS A 187 -24.15 5.25 -5.34
CA HIS A 187 -24.83 4.29 -4.46
C HIS A 187 -23.89 3.69 -3.40
N LEU A 188 -22.72 3.19 -3.79
CA LEU A 188 -21.74 2.63 -2.86
C LEU A 188 -21.25 3.67 -1.84
N TYR A 189 -21.03 4.90 -2.30
CA TYR A 189 -20.63 6.01 -1.45
C TYR A 189 -21.71 6.31 -0.40
N SER A 190 -22.99 6.42 -0.81
CA SER A 190 -24.09 6.69 0.11
C SER A 190 -24.28 5.58 1.16
N VAL A 191 -24.18 4.31 0.75
CA VAL A 191 -24.32 3.16 1.67
C VAL A 191 -23.17 3.10 2.67
N GLN A 192 -21.94 3.36 2.22
CA GLN A 192 -20.75 3.17 3.05
C GLN A 192 -20.47 4.36 3.99
N PHE A 193 -20.84 5.56 3.59
CA PHE A 193 -20.42 6.80 4.25
C PHE A 193 -21.56 7.68 4.78
N SER A 194 -22.81 7.52 4.31
CA SER A 194 -23.96 8.27 4.83
C SER A 194 -24.50 7.72 6.17
N ASN A 195 -24.12 6.52 6.60
CA ASN A 195 -24.55 5.92 7.86
C ASN A 195 -23.65 6.25 9.08
N LYS A 196 -22.76 7.24 8.97
CA LYS A 196 -21.93 7.74 10.07
C LYS A 196 -22.32 9.16 10.46
N GLY A 197 -23.63 9.39 10.59
CA GLY A 197 -24.19 10.60 11.19
C GLY A 197 -24.83 10.29 12.53
#